data_27b42e538afbee5fa3c232037fa8ecf3
#
_entry.id   27b42e538afbee5fa3c232037fa8ecf3
#
_cell.length_a   1.000
_cell.length_b   1.000
_cell.length_c   1.000
_cell.angle_alpha   90.00
_cell.angle_beta   90.00
_cell.angle_gamma   90.00
#
_symmetry.space_group_name_H-M   'P 1'
#
loop_
_entity.id
_entity.type
_entity.pdbx_description
1 polymer ?
#
loop_
_entity_poly.entity_id
_entity_poly.type
_entity_poly.pdbx_seq_one_letter_code
_entity_poly.pdbx_strand_id
1 'polypeptide(L)'
;AQAGRFQRPGSDPGSVLSTCAAAYHMDLDALAGLYREQAGRAGVGSADGELTRVERTPEGAIDHLATTKGERIDADLFIDATGVAARLAGDAEDDWVDWTTWLPADQVLSARITDTQPPLPFSHAEATTSGWRRFVPLQGGGVLDQVGVSSLADSDELARVVGDAVEIHHARLRSGRRAQAWRHNCLAIGSAATRIDPVAVSNLQLLRSGVDRLLALLPASTDATAERAEYNRRFAAECDNARDYAAAHYALNGRRGEAFWEDRRGAALSDSLAYRLELYAATGRVALYDDEPLEESAWMCLFDECGVRPARVHPMAAGIAAADARRHAERIRAVMIETLRGMPLHAET
;
A
#
# COMPACT_ATOMS: atom_id res chain seq x y z
N ALA A 1 -17.76 11.22 -3.82
CA ALA A 1 -17.18 10.31 -4.79
C ALA A 1 -18.26 9.48 -5.50
N GLN A 2 -19.05 8.64 -4.81
CA GLN A 2 -20.09 7.76 -5.42
C GLN A 2 -21.10 8.50 -6.32
N ALA A 3 -21.35 9.78 -6.08
CA ALA A 3 -22.19 10.61 -6.94
C ALA A 3 -21.45 11.19 -8.16
N GLY A 4 -20.22 10.77 -8.44
CA GLY A 4 -19.41 11.29 -9.53
C GLY A 4 -18.97 12.75 -9.35
N ARG A 5 -19.10 13.30 -8.14
CA ARG A 5 -18.80 14.70 -7.83
C ARG A 5 -17.48 14.82 -7.06
N PHE A 6 -16.72 15.84 -7.40
CA PHE A 6 -15.44 16.13 -6.77
C PHE A 6 -15.19 17.64 -6.70
N GLN A 7 -14.53 18.06 -5.64
CA GLN A 7 -13.96 19.39 -5.50
C GLN A 7 -12.67 19.27 -4.69
N ARG A 8 -11.65 20.00 -5.11
CA ARG A 8 -10.37 20.02 -4.39
C ARG A 8 -10.57 20.56 -2.97
N PRO A 9 -9.86 19.99 -1.97
CA PRO A 9 -9.84 20.54 -0.62
C PRO A 9 -9.52 22.03 -0.63
N GLY A 10 -10.21 22.79 0.20
CA GLY A 10 -9.97 24.22 0.36
C GLY A 10 -9.15 24.52 1.61
N SER A 11 -8.48 25.68 1.63
CA SER A 11 -7.73 26.15 2.80
C SER A 11 -8.57 27.01 3.77
N ASP A 12 -9.82 27.34 3.42
CA ASP A 12 -10.71 28.12 4.27
C ASP A 12 -11.21 27.26 5.46
N PRO A 13 -10.80 27.55 6.70
CA PRO A 13 -11.21 26.77 7.88
C PRO A 13 -12.71 26.86 8.18
N GLY A 14 -13.42 27.84 7.63
CA GLY A 14 -14.88 27.94 7.72
C GLY A 14 -15.63 27.01 6.76
N SER A 15 -14.94 26.42 5.80
CA SER A 15 -15.51 25.51 4.81
C SER A 15 -15.33 24.04 5.23
N VAL A 16 -16.36 23.24 5.05
CA VAL A 16 -16.28 21.78 5.21
C VAL A 16 -15.21 21.17 4.31
N LEU A 17 -14.91 21.80 3.19
CA LEU A 17 -13.86 21.33 2.26
C LEU A 17 -12.45 21.41 2.84
N SER A 18 -12.23 22.20 3.90
CA SER A 18 -10.94 22.25 4.59
C SER A 18 -10.60 20.95 5.34
N THR A 19 -11.61 20.14 5.67
CA THR A 19 -11.45 18.85 6.35
C THR A 19 -11.46 17.66 5.38
N CYS A 20 -11.63 17.91 4.07
CA CYS A 20 -11.58 16.86 3.06
C CYS A 20 -10.13 16.51 2.72
N ALA A 21 -9.85 15.24 2.56
CA ALA A 21 -8.62 14.76 1.94
C ALA A 21 -8.88 14.40 0.49
N ALA A 22 -7.88 14.56 -0.37
CA ALA A 22 -7.90 14.12 -1.75
C ALA A 22 -6.63 13.34 -2.07
N ALA A 23 -6.75 12.39 -2.99
CA ALA A 23 -5.64 11.64 -3.54
C ALA A 23 -5.65 11.76 -5.08
N TYR A 24 -4.56 11.35 -5.70
CA TYR A 24 -4.45 11.30 -7.14
C TYR A 24 -4.45 9.86 -7.62
N HIS A 25 -5.20 9.58 -8.68
CA HIS A 25 -4.95 8.41 -9.49
C HIS A 25 -3.85 8.78 -10.51
N MET A 26 -2.80 8.00 -10.56
CA MET A 26 -1.62 8.31 -11.36
C MET A 26 -1.26 7.13 -12.26
N ASP A 27 -0.93 7.44 -13.51
CA ASP A 27 -0.23 6.51 -14.37
C ASP A 27 1.23 6.42 -13.89
N LEU A 28 1.67 5.23 -13.49
CA LEU A 28 2.98 5.03 -12.89
C LEU A 28 4.12 5.21 -13.89
N ASP A 29 3.91 4.92 -15.17
CA ASP A 29 4.93 5.12 -16.22
C ASP A 29 5.12 6.61 -16.51
N ALA A 30 4.02 7.36 -16.57
CA ALA A 30 4.06 8.80 -16.68
C ALA A 30 4.74 9.46 -15.47
N LEU A 31 4.44 8.99 -14.26
CA LEU A 31 5.08 9.46 -13.03
C LEU A 31 6.57 9.16 -13.02
N ALA A 32 6.98 7.96 -13.42
CA ALA A 32 8.38 7.58 -13.53
C ALA A 32 9.13 8.44 -14.59
N GLY A 33 8.47 8.76 -15.71
CA GLY A 33 8.98 9.69 -16.72
C GLY A 33 9.23 11.08 -16.14
N LEU A 34 8.27 11.61 -15.38
CA LEU A 34 8.40 12.91 -14.70
C LEU A 34 9.58 12.93 -13.73
N TYR A 35 9.70 11.92 -12.88
CA TYR A 35 10.82 11.85 -11.93
C TYR A 35 12.17 11.71 -12.61
N ARG A 36 12.26 10.96 -13.72
CA ARG A 36 13.48 10.86 -14.52
C ARG A 36 13.91 12.21 -15.08
N GLU A 37 12.96 12.98 -15.61
CA GLU A 37 13.21 14.33 -16.10
C GLU A 37 13.69 15.26 -14.99
N GLN A 38 13.03 15.22 -13.82
CA GLN A 38 13.43 16.03 -12.66
C GLN A 38 14.83 15.65 -12.15
N ALA A 39 15.14 14.36 -12.06
CA ALA A 39 16.47 13.89 -11.68
C ALA A 39 17.55 14.41 -12.63
N GLY A 40 17.31 14.35 -13.95
CA GLY A 40 18.23 14.91 -14.94
C GLY A 40 18.44 16.42 -14.78
N ARG A 41 17.35 17.18 -14.53
CA ARG A 41 17.44 18.63 -14.23
C ARG A 41 18.20 18.94 -12.94
N ALA A 42 18.14 18.04 -11.97
CA ALA A 42 18.90 18.14 -10.72
C ALA A 42 20.37 17.70 -10.86
N GLY A 43 20.82 17.31 -12.04
CA GLY A 43 22.19 16.89 -12.29
C GLY A 43 22.50 15.44 -11.86
N VAL A 44 21.47 14.62 -11.65
CA VAL A 44 21.68 13.20 -11.35
C VAL A 44 22.21 12.49 -12.58
N GLY A 45 23.38 11.85 -12.45
CA GLY A 45 23.99 11.05 -13.50
C GLY A 45 23.17 9.81 -13.84
N SER A 46 23.25 9.37 -15.08
CA SER A 46 22.60 8.15 -15.56
C SER A 46 23.68 7.29 -16.23
N ALA A 47 23.73 6.02 -15.85
CA ALA A 47 24.54 5.01 -16.51
C ALA A 47 23.64 4.10 -17.34
N ASP A 48 23.98 3.93 -18.61
CA ASP A 48 23.27 3.01 -19.49
C ASP A 48 23.92 1.63 -19.45
N GLY A 49 23.13 0.59 -19.37
CA GLY A 49 23.58 -0.78 -19.43
C GLY A 49 22.89 -1.66 -18.40
N GLU A 50 22.98 -2.95 -18.61
CA GLU A 50 22.49 -3.92 -17.64
C GLU A 50 23.55 -4.19 -16.60
N LEU A 51 23.13 -4.38 -15.34
CA LEU A 51 23.98 -4.84 -14.26
C LEU A 51 24.42 -6.28 -14.55
N THR A 52 25.72 -6.51 -14.66
CA THR A 52 26.31 -7.83 -14.89
C THR A 52 26.82 -8.47 -13.59
N ARG A 53 27.41 -7.66 -12.70
CA ARG A 53 28.01 -8.16 -11.45
C ARG A 53 27.89 -7.15 -10.33
N VAL A 54 27.75 -7.68 -9.12
CA VAL A 54 27.84 -6.96 -7.85
C VAL A 54 29.06 -7.51 -7.13
N GLU A 55 30.15 -6.78 -7.17
CA GLU A 55 31.37 -7.16 -6.46
C GLU A 55 31.27 -6.75 -4.99
N ARG A 56 31.68 -7.63 -4.09
CA ARG A 56 31.55 -7.42 -2.65
C ARG A 56 32.89 -7.55 -1.95
N THR A 57 33.03 -6.81 -0.87
CA THR A 57 34.14 -6.97 0.07
C THR A 57 33.99 -8.28 0.86
N PRO A 58 35.08 -8.79 1.51
CA PRO A 58 34.98 -9.97 2.37
C PRO A 58 33.94 -9.84 3.49
N GLU A 59 33.65 -8.61 3.94
CA GLU A 59 32.66 -8.28 4.98
C GLU A 59 31.22 -8.22 4.45
N GLY A 60 31.03 -8.32 3.12
CA GLY A 60 29.73 -8.38 2.47
C GLY A 60 29.18 -7.03 1.96
N ALA A 61 29.91 -5.93 2.14
CA ALA A 61 29.56 -4.63 1.54
C ALA A 61 29.75 -4.68 0.01
N ILE A 62 29.00 -3.87 -0.74
CA ILE A 62 29.23 -3.71 -2.17
C ILE A 62 30.49 -2.87 -2.36
N ASP A 63 31.49 -3.43 -3.06
CA ASP A 63 32.68 -2.72 -3.48
C ASP A 63 32.38 -1.87 -4.72
N HIS A 64 31.82 -2.48 -5.75
CA HIS A 64 31.38 -1.79 -6.95
C HIS A 64 30.37 -2.60 -7.76
N LEU A 65 29.71 -1.93 -8.70
CA LEU A 65 28.85 -2.56 -9.70
C LEU A 65 29.56 -2.55 -11.06
N ALA A 66 29.34 -3.61 -11.84
CA ALA A 66 29.79 -3.69 -13.23
C ALA A 66 28.61 -3.81 -14.20
N THR A 67 28.66 -3.10 -15.33
CA THR A 67 27.61 -3.09 -16.36
C THR A 67 28.03 -3.84 -17.63
N THR A 68 27.07 -4.16 -18.49
CA THR A 68 27.32 -4.76 -19.82
C THR A 68 28.18 -3.87 -20.72
N LYS A 69 28.25 -2.56 -20.46
CA LYS A 69 29.10 -1.61 -21.19
C LYS A 69 30.52 -1.52 -20.63
N GLY A 70 30.85 -2.32 -19.62
CA GLY A 70 32.16 -2.30 -18.97
C GLY A 70 32.35 -1.13 -18.00
N GLU A 71 31.28 -0.42 -17.67
CA GLU A 71 31.35 0.65 -16.69
C GLU A 71 31.46 0.06 -15.27
N ARG A 72 32.31 0.66 -14.45
CA ARG A 72 32.42 0.46 -13.01
C ARG A 72 31.70 1.60 -12.29
N ILE A 73 30.79 1.27 -11.37
CA ILE A 73 30.06 2.23 -10.57
C ILE A 73 30.46 2.03 -9.11
N ASP A 74 31.10 3.03 -8.53
CA ASP A 74 31.52 3.10 -7.12
C ASP A 74 30.58 4.07 -6.37
N ALA A 75 30.21 3.72 -5.13
CA ALA A 75 29.39 4.57 -4.27
C ALA A 75 29.59 4.21 -2.79
N ASP A 76 29.35 5.18 -1.91
CA ASP A 76 29.35 4.95 -0.46
C ASP A 76 28.07 4.21 0.00
N LEU A 77 26.94 4.48 -0.67
CA LEU A 77 25.64 3.84 -0.42
C LEU A 77 24.98 3.43 -1.72
N PHE A 78 24.55 2.20 -1.81
CA PHE A 78 23.79 1.65 -2.93
C PHE A 78 22.32 1.47 -2.55
N ILE A 79 21.43 1.90 -3.42
CA ILE A 79 19.99 1.73 -3.22
C ILE A 79 19.46 0.72 -4.24
N ASP A 80 18.99 -0.43 -3.76
CA ASP A 80 18.40 -1.45 -4.60
C ASP A 80 16.91 -1.15 -4.83
N ALA A 81 16.59 -0.61 -6.00
CA ALA A 81 15.25 -0.41 -6.50
C ALA A 81 14.93 -1.34 -7.68
N THR A 82 15.64 -2.47 -7.82
CA THR A 82 15.52 -3.39 -8.97
C THR A 82 14.28 -4.31 -8.91
N GLY A 83 13.33 -3.97 -8.06
CA GLY A 83 12.08 -4.69 -7.93
C GLY A 83 12.24 -6.08 -7.30
N VAL A 84 11.43 -7.03 -7.72
CA VAL A 84 11.42 -8.39 -7.15
C VAL A 84 12.74 -9.14 -7.34
N ALA A 85 13.54 -8.74 -8.32
CA ALA A 85 14.83 -9.35 -8.61
C ALA A 85 15.89 -9.02 -7.54
N ALA A 86 15.75 -7.90 -6.82
CA ALA A 86 16.61 -7.46 -5.72
C ALA A 86 18.12 -7.66 -6.03
N ARG A 87 18.55 -7.17 -7.20
CA ARG A 87 19.85 -7.52 -7.81
C ARG A 87 21.07 -7.08 -6.99
N LEU A 88 20.92 -6.01 -6.21
CA LEU A 88 22.00 -5.51 -5.35
C LEU A 88 21.94 -6.10 -3.95
N ALA A 89 20.75 -6.18 -3.38
CA ALA A 89 20.55 -6.75 -2.04
C ALA A 89 20.76 -8.28 -2.01
N GLY A 90 20.67 -8.92 -3.18
CA GLY A 90 20.82 -10.37 -3.33
C GLY A 90 19.57 -11.16 -2.96
N ASP A 91 19.66 -12.48 -3.08
CA ASP A 91 18.55 -13.37 -2.74
C ASP A 91 18.12 -13.17 -1.29
N ALA A 92 16.81 -13.18 -1.10
CA ALA A 92 16.19 -12.92 0.19
C ALA A 92 15.73 -14.21 0.91
N GLU A 93 16.05 -15.41 0.40
CA GLU A 93 15.48 -16.62 0.97
C GLU A 93 15.78 -16.78 2.46
N ASP A 94 17.02 -16.50 2.88
CA ASP A 94 17.43 -16.56 4.29
C ASP A 94 17.07 -15.30 5.11
N ASP A 95 16.57 -14.25 4.45
CA ASP A 95 16.29 -12.93 5.05
C ASP A 95 14.83 -12.51 4.86
N TRP A 96 13.96 -13.43 4.37
CA TRP A 96 12.57 -13.11 4.07
C TRP A 96 11.65 -13.50 5.21
N VAL A 97 10.95 -12.51 5.77
CA VAL A 97 9.84 -12.72 6.70
C VAL A 97 8.58 -12.94 5.88
N ASP A 98 8.18 -14.19 5.77
CA ASP A 98 7.06 -14.63 4.95
C ASP A 98 5.70 -14.33 5.60
N TRP A 99 4.75 -13.82 4.82
CA TRP A 99 3.40 -13.45 5.28
C TRP A 99 2.29 -14.24 4.58
N THR A 100 2.61 -15.27 3.81
CA THR A 100 1.63 -16.04 3.03
C THR A 100 0.55 -16.70 3.88
N THR A 101 0.82 -16.94 5.16
CA THR A 101 -0.18 -17.41 6.12
C THR A 101 -1.34 -16.42 6.29
N TRP A 102 -1.06 -15.12 6.28
CA TRP A 102 -2.06 -14.07 6.47
C TRP A 102 -2.53 -13.44 5.16
N LEU A 103 -1.64 -13.37 4.17
CA LEU A 103 -1.84 -12.77 2.86
C LEU A 103 -1.61 -13.85 1.78
N PRO A 104 -2.61 -14.66 1.48
CA PRO A 104 -2.44 -15.90 0.72
C PRO A 104 -2.37 -15.68 -0.79
N ALA A 105 -2.65 -14.46 -1.29
CA ALA A 105 -2.58 -14.19 -2.71
C ALA A 105 -1.15 -14.43 -3.25
N ASP A 106 -1.05 -15.21 -4.31
CA ASP A 106 0.23 -15.61 -4.94
C ASP A 106 0.40 -15.03 -6.35
N GLN A 107 -0.61 -14.31 -6.85
CA GLN A 107 -0.56 -13.66 -8.15
C GLN A 107 -1.32 -12.34 -8.20
N VAL A 108 -0.83 -11.47 -9.07
CA VAL A 108 -1.50 -10.25 -9.51
C VAL A 108 -1.55 -10.24 -11.03
N LEU A 109 -2.73 -10.03 -11.57
CA LEU A 109 -2.94 -9.74 -12.99
C LEU A 109 -3.39 -8.29 -13.09
N SER A 110 -2.60 -7.47 -13.77
CA SER A 110 -2.92 -6.07 -14.06
C SER A 110 -3.28 -5.91 -15.52
N ALA A 111 -4.44 -5.38 -15.80
CA ALA A 111 -4.93 -5.15 -17.16
C ALA A 111 -5.17 -3.67 -17.38
N ARG A 112 -4.56 -3.09 -18.44
CA ARG A 112 -4.84 -1.73 -18.88
C ARG A 112 -6.06 -1.75 -19.78
N ILE A 113 -7.07 -0.98 -19.42
CA ILE A 113 -8.35 -0.89 -20.13
C ILE A 113 -8.50 0.52 -20.68
N THR A 114 -8.90 0.65 -21.94
CA THR A 114 -9.30 1.93 -22.52
C THR A 114 -10.78 2.16 -22.28
N ASP A 115 -11.13 3.36 -21.85
CA ASP A 115 -12.53 3.78 -21.68
C ASP A 115 -12.63 5.25 -22.10
N THR A 116 -13.70 5.57 -22.81
CA THR A 116 -14.02 6.93 -23.21
C THR A 116 -14.90 7.67 -22.21
N GLN A 117 -15.39 6.95 -21.20
CA GLN A 117 -16.18 7.56 -20.13
C GLN A 117 -15.31 8.42 -19.21
N PRO A 118 -15.84 9.52 -18.68
CA PRO A 118 -15.12 10.32 -17.69
C PRO A 118 -14.73 9.48 -16.48
N PRO A 119 -13.49 9.63 -15.97
CA PRO A 119 -13.03 8.84 -14.84
C PRO A 119 -13.82 9.17 -13.57
N LEU A 120 -14.16 8.14 -12.79
CA LEU A 120 -14.77 8.32 -11.48
C LEU A 120 -13.72 8.83 -10.47
N PRO A 121 -14.11 9.66 -9.49
CA PRO A 121 -13.20 10.20 -8.47
C PRO A 121 -12.92 9.21 -7.33
N PHE A 122 -12.85 7.92 -7.61
CA PHE A 122 -12.53 6.87 -6.63
C PHE A 122 -12.14 5.57 -7.32
N SER A 123 -11.31 4.76 -6.66
CA SER A 123 -11.07 3.37 -7.03
C SER A 123 -12.19 2.50 -6.50
N HIS A 124 -12.56 1.47 -7.26
CA HIS A 124 -13.53 0.47 -6.84
C HIS A 124 -12.83 -0.87 -6.60
N ALA A 125 -13.06 -1.47 -5.44
CA ALA A 125 -12.54 -2.79 -5.11
C ALA A 125 -13.69 -3.70 -4.70
N GLU A 126 -13.63 -4.96 -5.13
CA GLU A 126 -14.61 -5.97 -4.78
C GLU A 126 -13.94 -7.34 -4.58
N ALA A 127 -14.51 -8.14 -3.68
CA ALA A 127 -14.07 -9.50 -3.47
C ALA A 127 -14.57 -10.42 -4.58
N THR A 128 -13.70 -11.34 -5.03
CA THR A 128 -14.01 -12.42 -5.98
C THR A 128 -14.00 -13.77 -5.27
N THR A 129 -14.26 -14.84 -5.98
CA THR A 129 -14.28 -16.20 -5.39
C THR A 129 -12.92 -16.67 -4.88
N SER A 130 -11.82 -16.12 -5.44
CA SER A 130 -10.44 -16.55 -5.16
C SER A 130 -9.51 -15.44 -4.66
N GLY A 131 -10.08 -14.26 -4.37
CA GLY A 131 -9.32 -13.08 -3.97
C GLY A 131 -10.15 -11.81 -4.10
N TRP A 132 -9.63 -10.80 -4.76
CA TRP A 132 -10.30 -9.52 -4.97
C TRP A 132 -9.83 -8.86 -6.26
N ARG A 133 -10.60 -7.92 -6.76
CA ARG A 133 -10.21 -7.08 -7.90
C ARG A 133 -10.42 -5.61 -7.59
N ARG A 134 -9.64 -4.75 -8.25
CA ARG A 134 -9.73 -3.30 -8.12
C ARG A 134 -9.62 -2.64 -9.48
N PHE A 135 -10.49 -1.69 -9.72
CA PHE A 135 -10.38 -0.77 -10.85
C PHE A 135 -9.92 0.61 -10.36
N VAL A 136 -8.85 1.11 -10.95
CA VAL A 136 -8.30 2.45 -10.73
C VAL A 136 -8.55 3.27 -12.00
N PRO A 137 -9.50 4.22 -11.99
CA PRO A 137 -9.77 5.03 -13.17
C PRO A 137 -8.64 6.02 -13.43
N LEU A 138 -8.29 6.16 -14.71
CA LEU A 138 -7.31 7.11 -15.23
C LEU A 138 -7.94 7.89 -16.38
N GLN A 139 -7.28 8.95 -16.88
CA GLN A 139 -7.71 9.62 -18.09
C GLN A 139 -7.60 8.68 -19.29
N GLY A 140 -8.68 8.49 -20.01
CA GLY A 140 -8.75 7.61 -21.18
C GLY A 140 -8.86 6.12 -20.86
N GLY A 141 -9.19 5.76 -19.61
CA GLY A 141 -9.39 4.36 -19.22
C GLY A 141 -9.10 4.08 -17.75
N GLY A 142 -8.30 3.06 -17.49
CA GLY A 142 -7.92 2.69 -16.14
C GLY A 142 -7.09 1.43 -16.08
N VAL A 143 -6.76 1.03 -14.86
CA VAL A 143 -6.08 -0.23 -14.56
C VAL A 143 -6.99 -1.11 -13.73
N LEU A 144 -7.19 -2.34 -14.17
CA LEU A 144 -7.90 -3.38 -13.44
C LEU A 144 -6.88 -4.37 -12.89
N ASP A 145 -6.78 -4.44 -11.57
CA ASP A 145 -5.97 -5.43 -10.88
C ASP A 145 -6.86 -6.58 -10.41
N GLN A 146 -6.48 -7.82 -10.72
CA GLN A 146 -7.02 -9.03 -10.15
C GLN A 146 -5.95 -9.68 -9.27
N VAL A 147 -6.21 -9.77 -7.97
CA VAL A 147 -5.30 -10.33 -6.97
C VAL A 147 -5.94 -11.56 -6.36
N GLY A 148 -5.22 -12.66 -6.25
CA GLY A 148 -5.80 -13.89 -5.71
C GLY A 148 -4.85 -15.08 -5.69
N VAL A 149 -5.43 -16.24 -5.41
CA VAL A 149 -4.72 -17.51 -5.35
C VAL A 149 -4.84 -18.21 -6.70
N SER A 150 -3.69 -18.48 -7.33
CA SER A 150 -3.62 -19.01 -8.69
C SER A 150 -4.30 -20.39 -8.85
N SER A 151 -4.24 -21.24 -7.82
CA SER A 151 -4.88 -22.56 -7.83
C SER A 151 -6.41 -22.52 -7.77
N LEU A 152 -7.00 -21.38 -7.43
CA LEU A 152 -8.45 -21.16 -7.33
C LEU A 152 -8.97 -20.21 -8.42
N ALA A 153 -8.10 -19.74 -9.30
CA ALA A 153 -8.46 -18.78 -10.34
C ALA A 153 -9.45 -19.41 -11.33
N ASP A 154 -10.55 -18.70 -11.55
CA ASP A 154 -11.55 -19.05 -12.58
C ASP A 154 -11.06 -18.53 -13.93
N SER A 155 -10.84 -19.45 -14.88
CA SER A 155 -10.40 -19.12 -16.24
C SER A 155 -11.41 -18.22 -16.99
N ASP A 156 -12.70 -18.39 -16.73
CA ASP A 156 -13.74 -17.57 -17.37
C ASP A 156 -13.83 -16.17 -16.75
N GLU A 157 -13.53 -16.04 -15.48
CA GLU A 157 -13.38 -14.74 -14.80
C GLU A 157 -12.16 -14.00 -15.33
N LEU A 158 -11.01 -14.68 -15.44
CA LEU A 158 -9.79 -14.14 -16.04
C LEU A 158 -10.03 -13.70 -17.50
N ALA A 159 -10.70 -14.50 -18.32
CA ALA A 159 -11.01 -14.18 -19.70
C ALA A 159 -11.89 -12.93 -19.82
N ARG A 160 -12.83 -12.73 -18.90
CA ARG A 160 -13.68 -11.52 -18.84
C ARG A 160 -12.88 -10.28 -18.44
N VAL A 161 -11.93 -10.42 -17.54
CA VAL A 161 -11.04 -9.32 -17.11
C VAL A 161 -10.12 -8.90 -18.25
N VAL A 162 -9.69 -9.87 -19.06
CA VAL A 162 -8.71 -9.68 -20.15
C VAL A 162 -9.36 -9.23 -21.46
N GLY A 163 -10.68 -9.47 -21.65
CA GLY A 163 -11.35 -9.36 -22.96
C GLY A 163 -11.24 -8.00 -23.65
N ASP A 164 -11.20 -6.91 -22.88
CA ASP A 164 -11.07 -5.53 -23.39
C ASP A 164 -9.71 -4.87 -23.07
N ALA A 165 -8.74 -5.65 -22.60
CA ALA A 165 -7.45 -5.12 -22.18
C ALA A 165 -6.54 -4.88 -23.40
N VAL A 166 -5.88 -3.73 -23.42
CA VAL A 166 -4.85 -3.38 -24.42
C VAL A 166 -3.46 -3.85 -23.99
N GLU A 167 -3.25 -4.05 -22.71
CA GLU A 167 -1.99 -4.51 -22.13
C GLU A 167 -2.26 -5.31 -20.87
N ILE A 168 -1.54 -6.42 -20.67
CA ILE A 168 -1.72 -7.31 -19.54
C ILE A 168 -0.35 -7.65 -18.95
N HIS A 169 -0.23 -7.44 -17.63
CA HIS A 169 0.91 -7.86 -16.85
C HIS A 169 0.49 -8.92 -15.84
N HIS A 170 1.21 -10.02 -15.82
CA HIS A 170 1.05 -11.06 -14.83
C HIS A 170 2.30 -11.13 -13.95
N ALA A 171 2.13 -11.00 -12.64
CA ALA A 171 3.21 -11.08 -11.67
C ALA A 171 2.90 -12.11 -10.59
N ARG A 172 3.92 -12.82 -10.14
CA ARG A 172 3.84 -13.63 -8.92
C ARG A 172 3.95 -12.72 -7.70
N LEU A 173 3.14 -13.01 -6.70
CA LEU A 173 3.14 -12.33 -5.42
C LEU A 173 3.56 -13.32 -4.34
N ARG A 174 4.58 -12.97 -3.58
CA ARG A 174 4.95 -13.62 -2.33
C ARG A 174 5.01 -12.54 -1.28
N SER A 175 3.92 -12.37 -0.55
CA SER A 175 3.82 -11.32 0.46
C SER A 175 4.82 -11.55 1.58
N GLY A 176 5.51 -10.48 1.97
CA GLY A 176 6.56 -10.53 2.97
C GLY A 176 7.46 -9.30 2.93
N ARG A 177 8.48 -9.31 3.77
CA ARG A 177 9.53 -8.29 3.80
C ARG A 177 10.89 -8.90 4.08
N ARG A 178 11.96 -8.17 3.80
CA ARG A 178 13.26 -8.52 4.35
C ARG A 178 13.27 -8.34 5.87
N ALA A 179 14.01 -9.17 6.57
CA ALA A 179 14.28 -8.95 7.99
C ALA A 179 15.06 -7.64 8.19
N GLN A 180 15.99 -7.36 7.27
CA GLN A 180 16.77 -6.12 7.22
C GLN A 180 16.76 -5.56 5.79
N ALA A 181 16.11 -4.41 5.59
CA ALA A 181 16.12 -3.72 4.31
C ALA A 181 17.47 -3.04 4.03
N TRP A 182 18.18 -2.59 5.09
CA TRP A 182 19.49 -1.96 4.98
C TRP A 182 20.58 -2.87 5.58
N ARG A 183 21.43 -3.42 4.73
CA ARG A 183 22.56 -4.27 5.11
C ARG A 183 23.87 -3.68 4.55
N HIS A 184 24.89 -3.56 5.39
CA HIS A 184 26.16 -2.93 5.03
C HIS A 184 25.92 -1.54 4.39
N ASN A 185 26.38 -1.34 3.15
CA ASN A 185 26.18 -0.16 2.35
C ASN A 185 25.10 -0.34 1.24
N CYS A 186 24.19 -1.31 1.42
CA CYS A 186 23.11 -1.54 0.47
C CYS A 186 21.75 -1.45 1.15
N LEU A 187 20.91 -0.55 0.68
CA LEU A 187 19.52 -0.38 1.10
C LEU A 187 18.56 -0.86 0.00
N ALA A 188 17.76 -1.88 0.29
CA ALA A 188 16.65 -2.29 -0.56
C ALA A 188 15.42 -1.41 -0.29
N ILE A 189 14.73 -1.00 -1.37
CA ILE A 189 13.47 -0.25 -1.33
C ILE A 189 12.44 -0.85 -2.28
N GLY A 190 11.16 -0.50 -2.09
CA GLY A 190 10.08 -1.03 -2.91
C GLY A 190 10.01 -2.55 -2.88
N SER A 191 9.74 -3.19 -4.02
CA SER A 191 9.58 -4.66 -4.11
C SER A 191 10.87 -5.46 -3.87
N ALA A 192 12.04 -4.80 -3.84
CA ALA A 192 13.28 -5.41 -3.38
C ALA A 192 13.31 -5.59 -1.86
N ALA A 193 12.62 -4.74 -1.09
CA ALA A 193 12.56 -4.76 0.37
C ALA A 193 11.31 -5.46 0.90
N THR A 194 10.13 -5.15 0.35
CA THR A 194 8.84 -5.69 0.81
C THR A 194 7.87 -5.84 -0.35
N ARG A 195 7.03 -6.85 -0.27
CA ARG A 195 5.93 -7.11 -1.19
C ARG A 195 4.70 -7.36 -0.36
N ILE A 196 3.70 -6.55 -0.54
CA ILE A 196 2.44 -6.68 0.19
C ILE A 196 1.30 -6.84 -0.82
N ASP A 197 0.31 -7.64 -0.43
CA ASP A 197 -0.98 -7.64 -1.09
C ASP A 197 -1.58 -6.23 -1.05
N PRO A 198 -1.82 -5.59 -2.21
CA PRO A 198 -2.18 -4.17 -2.26
C PRO A 198 -3.67 -3.91 -1.98
N VAL A 199 -4.34 -4.75 -1.17
CA VAL A 199 -5.76 -4.59 -0.84
C VAL A 199 -6.06 -3.23 -0.20
N ALA A 200 -5.14 -2.72 0.60
CA ALA A 200 -5.32 -1.46 1.33
C ALA A 200 -4.10 -0.55 1.33
N VAL A 201 -2.92 -1.09 1.62
CA VAL A 201 -1.65 -0.35 1.61
C VAL A 201 -0.92 -0.63 0.30
N SER A 202 -0.57 0.40 -0.45
CA SER A 202 0.12 0.22 -1.72
C SER A 202 1.63 0.05 -1.52
N ASN A 203 2.26 -0.77 -2.41
CA ASN A 203 3.72 -0.87 -2.46
C ASN A 203 4.38 0.49 -2.75
N LEU A 204 3.71 1.41 -3.46
CA LEU A 204 4.19 2.78 -3.70
C LEU A 204 4.23 3.60 -2.41
N GLN A 205 3.26 3.44 -1.51
CA GLN A 205 3.27 4.11 -0.21
C GLN A 205 4.46 3.65 0.63
N LEU A 206 4.72 2.34 0.72
CA LEU A 206 5.86 1.79 1.44
C LEU A 206 7.21 2.18 0.82
N LEU A 207 7.27 2.26 -0.52
CA LEU A 207 8.44 2.78 -1.23
C LEU A 207 8.73 4.24 -0.82
N ARG A 208 7.72 5.10 -0.89
CA ARG A 208 7.84 6.51 -0.51
C ARG A 208 8.29 6.66 0.95
N SER A 209 7.63 5.96 1.86
CA SER A 209 7.98 5.98 3.28
C SER A 209 9.42 5.49 3.52
N GLY A 210 9.88 4.49 2.76
CA GLY A 210 11.27 4.04 2.78
C GLY A 210 12.25 5.12 2.36
N VAL A 211 11.92 5.90 1.32
CA VAL A 211 12.75 7.04 0.87
C VAL A 211 12.75 8.16 1.92
N ASP A 212 11.57 8.54 2.44
CA ASP A 212 11.45 9.58 3.46
C ASP A 212 12.25 9.22 4.73
N ARG A 213 12.23 7.94 5.12
CA ARG A 213 13.02 7.41 6.25
C ARG A 213 14.52 7.46 5.97
N LEU A 214 14.95 7.10 4.75
CA LEU A 214 16.34 7.23 4.37
C LEU A 214 16.83 8.69 4.47
N LEU A 215 16.06 9.64 3.94
CA LEU A 215 16.40 11.06 4.01
C LEU A 215 16.50 11.56 5.45
N ALA A 216 15.63 11.10 6.34
CA ALA A 216 15.66 11.45 7.76
C ALA A 216 16.84 10.82 8.53
N LEU A 217 17.36 9.69 8.04
CA LEU A 217 18.46 8.93 8.65
C LEU A 217 19.68 8.87 7.74
N LEU A 218 19.84 9.84 6.82
CA LEU A 218 20.99 9.85 5.92
C LEU A 218 22.29 10.02 6.73
N PRO A 219 23.23 9.06 6.66
CA PRO A 219 24.41 9.09 7.49
C PRO A 219 25.38 10.20 7.05
N ALA A 220 26.05 10.81 8.02
CA ALA A 220 27.08 11.82 7.77
C ALA A 220 28.47 11.19 7.51
N SER A 221 28.60 9.87 7.67
CA SER A 221 29.85 9.11 7.49
C SER A 221 29.56 7.71 6.95
N THR A 222 30.60 6.99 6.57
CA THR A 222 30.50 5.58 6.14
C THR A 222 30.13 4.62 7.28
N ASP A 223 30.33 5.00 8.53
CA ASP A 223 29.79 4.28 9.69
C ASP A 223 28.33 4.69 9.93
N ALA A 224 27.44 3.95 9.34
CA ALA A 224 25.99 4.14 9.43
C ALA A 224 25.32 3.11 10.36
N THR A 225 26.02 2.61 11.36
CA THR A 225 25.52 1.49 12.19
C THR A 225 24.26 1.85 12.96
N ALA A 226 24.19 3.05 13.55
CA ALA A 226 23.02 3.50 14.30
C ALA A 226 21.83 3.80 13.39
N GLU A 227 22.06 4.54 12.30
CA GLU A 227 21.04 4.91 11.32
C GLU A 227 20.47 3.67 10.64
N ARG A 228 21.30 2.71 10.28
CA ARG A 228 20.89 1.42 9.71
C ARG A 228 20.03 0.61 10.69
N ALA A 229 20.42 0.54 11.96
CA ALA A 229 19.65 -0.15 12.98
C ALA A 229 18.25 0.48 13.16
N GLU A 230 18.20 1.82 13.26
CA GLU A 230 16.92 2.54 13.39
C GLU A 230 16.07 2.46 12.13
N TYR A 231 16.68 2.56 10.92
CA TYR A 231 15.97 2.36 9.67
C TYR A 231 15.29 1.00 9.63
N ASN A 232 16.03 -0.08 9.95
CA ASN A 232 15.49 -1.44 9.90
C ASN A 232 14.40 -1.66 10.96
N ARG A 233 14.55 -1.11 12.15
CA ARG A 233 13.52 -1.18 13.20
C ARG A 233 12.21 -0.55 12.72
N ARG A 234 12.26 0.68 12.21
CA ARG A 234 11.08 1.41 11.73
C ARG A 234 10.49 0.78 10.47
N PHE A 235 11.33 0.32 9.54
CA PHE A 235 10.90 -0.42 8.34
C PHE A 235 10.10 -1.67 8.72
N ALA A 236 10.61 -2.46 9.66
CA ALA A 236 9.92 -3.67 10.11
C ALA A 236 8.57 -3.36 10.75
N ALA A 237 8.52 -2.35 11.64
CA ALA A 237 7.28 -1.94 12.30
C ALA A 237 6.21 -1.47 11.32
N GLU A 238 6.56 -0.58 10.39
CA GLU A 238 5.63 -0.09 9.36
C GLU A 238 5.10 -1.24 8.48
N CYS A 239 6.00 -2.10 8.01
CA CYS A 239 5.61 -3.21 7.14
C CYS A 239 4.72 -4.23 7.88
N ASP A 240 5.00 -4.53 9.14
CA ASP A 240 4.18 -5.45 9.95
C ASP A 240 2.80 -4.86 10.26
N ASN A 241 2.72 -3.54 10.50
CA ASN A 241 1.44 -2.83 10.65
C ASN A 241 0.63 -2.83 9.35
N ALA A 242 1.28 -2.62 8.21
CA ALA A 242 0.65 -2.70 6.89
C ALA A 242 0.12 -4.12 6.60
N ARG A 243 0.91 -5.16 6.93
CA ARG A 243 0.49 -6.57 6.85
C ARG A 243 -0.77 -6.81 7.67
N ASP A 244 -0.80 -6.36 8.91
CA ASP A 244 -1.92 -6.58 9.82
C ASP A 244 -3.21 -5.94 9.31
N TYR A 245 -3.13 -4.74 8.75
CA TYR A 245 -4.29 -4.09 8.16
C TYR A 245 -4.79 -4.83 6.92
N ALA A 246 -3.91 -5.27 6.05
CA ALA A 246 -4.27 -6.09 4.90
C ALA A 246 -4.87 -7.44 5.33
N ALA A 247 -4.25 -8.12 6.31
CA ALA A 247 -4.73 -9.39 6.85
C ALA A 247 -6.11 -9.28 7.50
N ALA A 248 -6.42 -8.14 8.12
CA ALA A 248 -7.73 -7.91 8.71
C ALA A 248 -8.88 -7.97 7.68
N HIS A 249 -8.66 -7.53 6.44
CA HIS A 249 -9.65 -7.65 5.35
C HIS A 249 -9.96 -9.11 5.03
N TYR A 250 -8.96 -9.97 5.08
CA TYR A 250 -9.14 -11.40 4.86
C TYR A 250 -9.77 -12.11 6.07
N ALA A 251 -9.27 -11.84 7.27
CA ALA A 251 -9.69 -12.55 8.47
C ALA A 251 -11.09 -12.14 8.97
N LEU A 252 -11.46 -10.88 8.82
CA LEU A 252 -12.74 -10.35 9.32
C LEU A 252 -13.85 -10.33 8.26
N ASN A 253 -13.63 -10.94 7.10
CA ASN A 253 -14.61 -10.98 6.02
C ASN A 253 -15.95 -11.62 6.44
N GLY A 254 -17.07 -11.12 5.90
CA GLY A 254 -18.41 -11.61 6.13
C GLY A 254 -18.94 -12.60 5.09
N ARG A 255 -18.13 -12.95 4.08
CA ARG A 255 -18.59 -13.78 2.93
C ARG A 255 -18.90 -15.21 3.36
N ARG A 256 -19.89 -15.83 2.71
CA ARG A 256 -20.35 -17.19 2.98
C ARG A 256 -20.48 -17.98 1.68
N GLY A 257 -20.32 -19.31 1.76
CA GLY A 257 -20.48 -20.21 0.61
C GLY A 257 -19.27 -20.23 -0.32
N GLU A 258 -18.17 -19.61 0.03
CA GLU A 258 -16.94 -19.54 -0.77
C GLU A 258 -15.76 -20.04 0.09
N ALA A 259 -15.21 -21.19 -0.30
CA ALA A 259 -14.18 -21.91 0.48
C ALA A 259 -12.97 -21.04 0.82
N PHE A 260 -12.50 -20.23 -0.13
CA PHE A 260 -11.38 -19.31 0.09
C PHE A 260 -11.64 -18.35 1.26
N TRP A 261 -12.77 -17.65 1.24
CA TRP A 261 -13.10 -16.67 2.26
C TRP A 261 -13.46 -17.30 3.61
N GLU A 262 -14.03 -18.50 3.58
CA GLU A 262 -14.32 -19.26 4.81
C GLU A 262 -13.04 -19.73 5.50
N ASP A 263 -12.07 -20.21 4.74
CA ASP A 263 -10.76 -20.59 5.24
C ASP A 263 -10.01 -19.39 5.84
N ARG A 264 -10.05 -18.23 5.18
CA ARG A 264 -9.39 -17.01 5.68
C ARG A 264 -10.00 -16.48 6.97
N ARG A 265 -11.31 -16.58 7.15
CA ARG A 265 -12.00 -16.18 8.39
C ARG A 265 -11.58 -17.01 9.61
N GLY A 266 -11.20 -18.26 9.40
CA GLY A 266 -10.70 -19.16 10.45
C GLY A 266 -9.18 -19.12 10.67
N ALA A 267 -8.44 -18.37 9.85
CA ALA A 267 -6.99 -18.33 9.92
C ALA A 267 -6.49 -17.64 11.21
N ALA A 268 -5.37 -18.12 11.73
CA ALA A 268 -4.72 -17.50 12.88
C ALA A 268 -4.29 -16.05 12.56
N LEU A 269 -4.56 -15.12 13.46
CA LEU A 269 -4.11 -13.73 13.37
C LEU A 269 -2.66 -13.64 13.86
N SER A 270 -1.96 -12.57 13.43
CA SER A 270 -0.74 -12.16 14.13
C SER A 270 -1.07 -11.68 15.54
N ASP A 271 -0.10 -11.77 16.46
CA ASP A 271 -0.31 -11.34 17.85
C ASP A 271 -0.72 -9.87 17.94
N SER A 272 -0.11 -9.01 17.12
CA SER A 272 -0.43 -7.58 17.05
C SER A 272 -1.84 -7.30 16.56
N LEU A 273 -2.30 -8.00 15.52
CA LEU A 273 -3.66 -7.86 15.02
C LEU A 273 -4.69 -8.43 16.00
N ALA A 274 -4.40 -9.59 16.61
CA ALA A 274 -5.27 -10.19 17.61
C ALA A 274 -5.47 -9.25 18.80
N TYR A 275 -4.38 -8.69 19.33
CA TYR A 275 -4.44 -7.71 20.43
C TYR A 275 -5.23 -6.45 20.05
N ARG A 276 -5.00 -5.91 18.84
CA ARG A 276 -5.70 -4.73 18.33
C ARG A 276 -7.21 -4.96 18.23
N LEU A 277 -7.59 -6.12 17.68
CA LEU A 277 -8.99 -6.54 17.56
C LEU A 277 -9.65 -6.73 18.91
N GLU A 278 -8.97 -7.40 19.85
CA GLU A 278 -9.47 -7.63 21.22
C GLU A 278 -9.69 -6.29 21.95
N LEU A 279 -8.73 -5.38 21.89
CA LEU A 279 -8.84 -4.07 22.50
C LEU A 279 -10.02 -3.28 21.90
N TYR A 280 -10.17 -3.28 20.57
CA TYR A 280 -11.30 -2.62 19.94
C TYR A 280 -12.63 -3.24 20.33
N ALA A 281 -12.76 -4.55 20.25
CA ALA A 281 -14.00 -5.25 20.66
C ALA A 281 -14.37 -5.02 22.12
N ALA A 282 -13.38 -4.89 23.01
CA ALA A 282 -13.64 -4.62 24.41
C ALA A 282 -13.99 -3.15 24.71
N THR A 283 -13.39 -2.19 24.01
CA THR A 283 -13.36 -0.79 24.45
C THR A 283 -13.71 0.25 23.37
N GLY A 284 -13.77 -0.11 22.10
CA GLY A 284 -13.90 0.79 20.98
C GLY A 284 -12.65 1.63 20.68
N ARG A 285 -11.50 1.27 21.26
CA ARG A 285 -10.22 1.94 21.04
C ARG A 285 -9.32 1.08 20.18
N VAL A 286 -8.53 1.72 19.34
CA VAL A 286 -7.53 1.06 18.51
C VAL A 286 -6.14 1.29 19.10
N ALA A 287 -5.35 0.23 19.22
CA ALA A 287 -3.94 0.37 19.55
C ALA A 287 -3.20 0.84 18.29
N LEU A 288 -2.64 2.03 18.34
CA LEU A 288 -1.69 2.52 17.32
C LEU A 288 -0.27 2.29 17.80
N TYR A 289 0.58 1.89 16.88
CA TYR A 289 2.00 1.67 17.13
C TYR A 289 2.83 2.73 16.43
N ASP A 290 4.10 2.84 16.79
CA ASP A 290 5.05 3.66 16.04
C ASP A 290 5.14 3.18 14.59
N ASP A 291 5.38 4.11 13.68
CA ASP A 291 5.46 3.82 12.24
C ASP A 291 4.17 3.19 11.66
N GLU A 292 3.01 3.61 12.15
CA GLU A 292 1.70 3.16 11.66
C GLU A 292 1.40 3.78 10.27
N PRO A 293 1.19 2.98 9.22
CA PRO A 293 0.92 3.51 7.88
C PRO A 293 -0.50 4.07 7.71
N LEU A 294 -1.39 3.79 8.67
CA LEU A 294 -2.80 4.15 8.62
C LEU A 294 -3.25 4.81 9.92
N GLU A 295 -4.16 5.75 9.80
CA GLU A 295 -4.75 6.44 10.95
C GLU A 295 -5.73 5.55 11.73
N GLU A 296 -5.98 5.91 13.01
CA GLU A 296 -6.95 5.24 13.87
C GLU A 296 -8.33 5.10 13.21
N SER A 297 -8.76 6.14 12.50
CA SER A 297 -10.03 6.17 11.79
C SER A 297 -10.17 5.07 10.73
N ALA A 298 -9.09 4.72 10.04
CA ALA A 298 -9.09 3.65 9.05
C ALA A 298 -9.33 2.29 9.71
N TRP A 299 -8.66 2.01 10.82
CA TRP A 299 -8.88 0.80 11.61
C TRP A 299 -10.30 0.71 12.18
N MET A 300 -10.82 1.81 12.73
CA MET A 300 -12.18 1.87 13.26
C MET A 300 -13.20 1.59 12.16
N CYS A 301 -13.05 2.19 10.98
CA CYS A 301 -13.92 1.95 9.83
C CYS A 301 -13.88 0.48 9.40
N LEU A 302 -12.68 -0.11 9.28
CA LEU A 302 -12.53 -1.51 8.90
C LEU A 302 -13.23 -2.45 9.89
N PHE A 303 -12.99 -2.27 11.19
CA PHE A 303 -13.60 -3.11 12.21
C PHE A 303 -15.12 -2.97 12.25
N ASP A 304 -15.63 -1.73 12.16
CA ASP A 304 -17.07 -1.46 12.16
C ASP A 304 -17.75 -2.06 10.93
N GLU A 305 -17.20 -1.87 9.74
CA GLU A 305 -17.72 -2.44 8.48
C GLU A 305 -17.66 -3.97 8.47
N CYS A 306 -16.64 -4.57 9.11
CA CYS A 306 -16.57 -6.01 9.30
C CYS A 306 -17.49 -6.54 10.43
N GLY A 307 -18.30 -5.67 11.04
CA GLY A 307 -19.30 -6.06 12.04
C GLY A 307 -18.75 -6.23 13.45
N VAL A 308 -17.52 -5.83 13.74
CA VAL A 308 -16.99 -5.83 15.11
C VAL A 308 -17.63 -4.69 15.88
N ARG A 309 -18.38 -5.03 16.94
CA ARG A 309 -19.08 -4.04 17.76
C ARG A 309 -18.42 -3.98 19.15
N PRO A 310 -17.97 -2.80 19.59
CA PRO A 310 -17.39 -2.65 20.92
C PRO A 310 -18.37 -2.98 22.05
N ALA A 311 -17.92 -3.73 23.04
CA ALA A 311 -18.72 -4.07 24.21
C ALA A 311 -19.00 -2.85 25.10
N ARG A 312 -18.16 -1.82 25.03
CA ARG A 312 -18.29 -0.58 25.78
C ARG A 312 -18.09 0.63 24.88
N VAL A 313 -18.81 1.69 25.16
CA VAL A 313 -18.64 3.00 24.50
C VAL A 313 -17.50 3.75 25.18
N HIS A 314 -16.74 4.52 24.40
CA HIS A 314 -15.69 5.39 24.96
C HIS A 314 -16.28 6.28 26.07
N PRO A 315 -15.63 6.39 27.25
CA PRO A 315 -16.18 7.12 28.41
C PRO A 315 -16.61 8.55 28.10
N MET A 316 -15.89 9.27 27.25
CA MET A 316 -16.26 10.61 26.82
C MET A 316 -17.56 10.63 26.00
N ALA A 317 -17.81 9.62 25.19
CA ALA A 317 -19.04 9.49 24.42
C ALA A 317 -20.21 8.98 25.29
N ALA A 318 -19.94 8.19 26.32
CA ALA A 318 -20.96 7.67 27.23
C ALA A 318 -21.70 8.78 28.01
N GLY A 319 -21.10 9.95 28.17
CA GLY A 319 -21.72 11.13 28.78
C GLY A 319 -22.68 11.90 27.84
N ILE A 320 -22.72 11.56 26.55
CA ILE A 320 -23.56 12.23 25.55
C ILE A 320 -24.90 11.48 25.49
N ALA A 321 -26.02 12.18 25.70
CA ALA A 321 -27.32 11.55 25.52
C ALA A 321 -27.51 11.06 24.09
N ALA A 322 -28.04 9.86 23.90
CA ALA A 322 -28.21 9.23 22.59
C ALA A 322 -28.97 10.09 21.58
N ALA A 323 -29.97 10.87 22.06
CA ALA A 323 -30.72 11.82 21.23
C ALA A 323 -29.84 12.97 20.71
N ASP A 324 -28.89 13.45 21.53
CA ASP A 324 -27.97 14.52 21.15
C ASP A 324 -26.92 14.02 20.15
N ALA A 325 -26.38 12.83 20.40
CA ALA A 325 -25.46 12.18 19.46
C ALA A 325 -26.12 11.98 18.08
N ARG A 326 -27.39 11.52 18.06
CA ARG A 326 -28.16 11.33 16.83
C ARG A 326 -28.36 12.63 16.10
N ARG A 327 -28.82 13.69 16.79
CA ARG A 327 -29.02 15.02 16.19
C ARG A 327 -27.72 15.58 15.63
N HIS A 328 -26.60 15.35 16.31
CA HIS A 328 -25.29 15.79 15.81
C HIS A 328 -24.90 15.06 14.53
N ALA A 329 -25.06 13.72 14.48
CA ALA A 329 -24.80 12.92 13.30
C ALA A 329 -25.70 13.31 12.11
N GLU A 330 -26.99 13.55 12.37
CA GLU A 330 -27.94 14.02 11.35
C GLU A 330 -27.55 15.40 10.79
N ARG A 331 -27.06 16.31 11.63
CA ARG A 331 -26.56 17.62 11.20
C ARG A 331 -25.31 17.48 10.33
N ILE A 332 -24.34 16.65 10.75
CA ILE A 332 -23.14 16.38 9.93
C ILE A 332 -23.56 15.82 8.56
N ARG A 333 -24.45 14.83 8.54
CA ARG A 333 -24.97 14.25 7.30
C ARG A 333 -25.66 15.29 6.40
N ALA A 334 -26.45 16.19 6.98
CA ALA A 334 -27.11 17.25 6.22
C ALA A 334 -26.11 18.21 5.57
N VAL A 335 -25.09 18.62 6.32
CA VAL A 335 -23.99 19.46 5.80
C VAL A 335 -23.24 18.77 4.68
N MET A 336 -22.92 17.47 4.83
CA MET A 336 -22.24 16.68 3.79
C MET A 336 -23.09 16.61 2.51
N ILE A 337 -24.41 16.38 2.62
CA ILE A 337 -25.33 16.32 1.47
C ILE A 337 -25.40 17.68 0.76
N GLU A 338 -25.50 18.76 1.51
CA GLU A 338 -25.55 20.12 0.94
C GLU A 338 -24.25 20.47 0.23
N THR A 339 -23.09 20.17 0.86
CA THR A 339 -21.79 20.35 0.24
C THR A 339 -21.68 19.55 -1.06
N LEU A 340 -22.10 18.26 -1.04
CA LEU A 340 -22.09 17.41 -2.23
C LEU A 340 -22.93 18.01 -3.38
N ARG A 341 -24.10 18.58 -3.09
CA ARG A 341 -24.95 19.20 -4.12
C ARG A 341 -24.28 20.38 -4.81
N GLY A 342 -23.46 21.13 -4.07
CA GLY A 342 -22.70 22.28 -4.59
C GLY A 342 -21.43 21.89 -5.37
N MET A 343 -20.94 20.63 -5.25
CA MET A 343 -19.74 20.21 -5.97
C MET A 343 -20.05 19.98 -7.46
N PRO A 344 -19.12 20.33 -8.37
CA PRO A 344 -19.21 20.00 -9.79
C PRO A 344 -19.09 18.49 -10.02
N LEU A 345 -19.44 18.01 -11.21
CA LEU A 345 -19.10 16.66 -11.66
C LEU A 345 -17.57 16.57 -11.82
N HIS A 346 -16.99 15.42 -11.48
CA HIS A 346 -15.55 15.21 -11.61
C HIS A 346 -15.05 15.38 -13.06
N ALA A 347 -15.90 15.04 -14.02
CA ALA A 347 -15.61 15.26 -15.44
C ALA A 347 -15.46 16.74 -15.84
N GLU A 348 -15.91 17.66 -15.01
CA GLU A 348 -15.89 19.11 -15.23
C GLU A 348 -14.77 19.83 -14.46
N THR A 349 -13.99 19.09 -13.67
CA THR A 349 -12.89 19.61 -12.82
C THR A 349 -11.51 19.18 -13.32
#